data_5675f6e9b6309fbb2019ab98e4e7416d
#
_entry.id   5675f6e9b6309fbb2019ab98e4e7416d
#
_cell.length_a   1.000
_cell.length_b   1.000
_cell.length_c   1.000
_cell.angle_alpha   90.00
_cell.angle_beta   90.00
_cell.angle_gamma   90.00
#
_symmetry.space_group_name_H-M   'P 1'
#
loop_
_entity.id
_entity.type
_entity.pdbx_description
1 polymer ?
#
loop_
_entity_poly.entity_id
_entity_poly.type
_entity_poly.pdbx_seq_one_letter_code
_entity_poly.pdbx_strand_id
1 'polypeptide(L)'
;MRRAAVRHGDPTTTRGFVMAYSSTFHDDGRKIALSGDEATCGNCKGAFKIYGTGKGISEKGRDAVLDGDPVLCPCGKNRVIVGDNPGIFLTTNEESAIVRVAAGSFGIAPTLAPSARVVDADDSEGTYPAPVSDAKGKTDCSYLDGSTARIDAPADFYKHVNSVVVRPGQQTTFDFPGGGPGVATEYAATVNGRPVNIYVPAQAPKQGYGVPGQQEIAKALEAVPPQQYKDLKRVSINPVANLQDAIWQRKYNDPEFSSGATASIDQGVAFYPWKGVSTFPQRYIDSTMLHETGHLWSEGLWSDPEKKREWQDAVASDRQAPSQYAQKNVTEDFAESANMYWSSKGTPCETEGRDRYPARFTYFDKISR
;
A
#
# COMPACT_ATOMS: atom_id res chain seq x y z
N MET A 1 3.38 -19.72 14.86
CA MET A 1 4.76 -20.10 15.31
C MET A 1 5.25 -19.10 16.35
N ARG A 2 5.97 -19.54 17.38
CA ARG A 2 6.57 -18.64 18.38
C ARG A 2 7.96 -18.19 17.89
N ARG A 3 8.18 -16.87 17.73
CA ARG A 3 9.45 -16.30 17.27
C ARG A 3 9.94 -15.25 18.27
N ALA A 4 11.25 -15.20 18.49
CA ALA A 4 11.87 -14.25 19.42
C ALA A 4 12.07 -12.89 18.77
N ALA A 5 11.99 -11.82 19.58
CA ALA A 5 12.39 -10.49 19.15
C ALA A 5 13.91 -10.40 19.02
N VAL A 6 14.38 -9.79 17.95
CA VAL A 6 15.79 -9.59 17.64
C VAL A 6 16.30 -8.29 18.27
N ARG A 7 17.54 -8.30 18.73
CA ARG A 7 18.14 -7.20 19.52
C ARG A 7 19.36 -6.61 18.85
N HIS A 8 19.74 -5.45 19.30
CA HIS A 8 21.03 -4.85 18.93
C HIS A 8 22.19 -5.85 19.15
N GLY A 9 23.03 -6.00 18.14
CA GLY A 9 24.18 -6.91 18.17
C GLY A 9 23.85 -8.37 17.82
N ASP A 10 22.60 -8.75 17.66
CA ASP A 10 22.23 -10.10 17.23
C ASP A 10 22.78 -10.40 15.82
N PRO A 11 23.16 -11.65 15.51
CA PRO A 11 23.80 -11.98 14.25
C PRO A 11 22.82 -12.02 13.07
N THR A 12 23.38 -12.16 11.86
CA THR A 12 22.61 -12.44 10.65
C THR A 12 23.14 -13.69 9.95
N THR A 13 22.31 -14.27 9.07
CA THR A 13 22.63 -15.49 8.31
C THR A 13 23.87 -15.35 7.42
N THR A 14 24.25 -14.13 7.06
CA THR A 14 25.42 -13.84 6.22
C THR A 14 26.62 -13.32 7.03
N ARG A 15 26.70 -13.59 8.33
CA ARG A 15 27.76 -13.16 9.23
C ARG A 15 27.84 -11.65 9.45
N GLY A 16 26.71 -10.95 9.31
CA GLY A 16 26.53 -9.58 9.75
C GLY A 16 25.96 -9.51 11.17
N PHE A 17 25.60 -8.31 11.61
CA PHE A 17 24.96 -8.05 12.91
C PHE A 17 23.91 -6.95 12.80
N VAL A 18 22.96 -6.95 13.74
CA VAL A 18 21.85 -6.03 13.84
C VAL A 18 22.25 -4.74 14.55
N MET A 19 21.87 -3.60 14.01
CA MET A 19 22.08 -2.26 14.57
C MET A 19 20.73 -1.64 14.94
N ALA A 20 20.25 -1.92 16.15
CA ALA A 20 18.98 -1.41 16.66
C ALA A 20 19.22 -0.20 17.56
N TYR A 21 18.81 0.98 17.13
CA TYR A 21 19.01 2.22 17.89
C TYR A 21 17.71 2.95 18.22
N SER A 22 16.64 2.64 17.52
CA SER A 22 15.42 3.44 17.53
C SER A 22 14.40 3.06 18.60
N SER A 23 14.44 1.83 19.14
CA SER A 23 13.52 1.35 20.17
C SER A 23 13.87 1.84 21.57
N THR A 24 12.83 2.05 22.38
CA THR A 24 12.93 2.20 23.84
C THR A 24 12.77 0.87 24.57
N PHE A 25 12.29 -0.17 23.91
CA PHE A 25 12.18 -1.51 24.50
C PHE A 25 13.53 -2.22 24.55
N HIS A 26 13.76 -2.93 25.65
CA HIS A 26 14.97 -3.70 25.88
C HIS A 26 14.62 -5.15 26.21
N ASP A 27 15.46 -6.05 25.75
CA ASP A 27 15.47 -7.47 26.10
C ASP A 27 16.91 -7.87 26.45
N ASP A 28 17.12 -8.35 27.66
CA ASP A 28 18.45 -8.65 28.22
C ASP A 28 19.42 -7.47 28.10
N GLY A 29 18.94 -6.25 28.47
CA GLY A 29 19.74 -5.01 28.45
C GLY A 29 20.04 -4.45 27.05
N ARG A 30 19.63 -5.11 25.97
CA ARG A 30 19.85 -4.70 24.59
C ARG A 30 18.55 -4.20 23.97
N LYS A 31 18.62 -3.14 23.17
CA LYS A 31 17.46 -2.62 22.47
C LYS A 31 16.91 -3.66 21.49
N ILE A 32 15.61 -3.87 21.46
CA ILE A 32 14.98 -4.68 20.39
C ILE A 32 15.04 -3.91 19.07
N ALA A 33 15.17 -4.63 17.97
CA ALA A 33 15.16 -4.05 16.64
C ALA A 33 13.71 -3.79 16.18
N LEU A 34 13.50 -2.64 15.55
CA LEU A 34 12.24 -2.28 14.91
C LEU A 34 12.39 -2.30 13.39
N SER A 35 11.31 -2.53 12.69
CA SER A 35 11.27 -2.45 11.23
C SER A 35 11.87 -1.14 10.75
N GLY A 36 12.82 -1.19 9.81
CA GLY A 36 13.60 -0.05 9.36
C GLY A 36 14.88 0.23 10.15
N ASP A 37 15.18 -0.46 11.26
CA ASP A 37 16.53 -0.53 11.80
C ASP A 37 17.44 -1.29 10.82
N GLU A 38 18.75 -1.29 11.04
CA GLU A 38 19.70 -1.78 10.05
C GLU A 38 20.43 -3.04 10.51
N ALA A 39 20.94 -3.78 9.55
CA ALA A 39 21.92 -4.84 9.81
C ALA A 39 23.00 -4.86 8.73
N THR A 40 24.21 -5.25 9.10
CA THR A 40 25.26 -5.49 8.14
C THR A 40 25.03 -6.81 7.40
N CYS A 41 25.59 -6.92 6.19
CA CYS A 41 25.56 -8.13 5.38
C CYS A 41 26.97 -8.59 5.05
N GLY A 42 27.30 -9.85 5.38
CA GLY A 42 28.63 -10.37 5.07
C GLY A 42 28.88 -10.60 3.57
N ASN A 43 27.82 -10.63 2.74
CA ASN A 43 27.92 -10.82 1.30
C ASN A 43 27.84 -9.49 0.51
N CYS A 44 27.39 -8.41 1.15
CA CYS A 44 27.23 -7.09 0.53
C CYS A 44 27.95 -6.06 1.41
N LYS A 45 28.62 -5.11 0.79
CA LYS A 45 29.27 -4.02 1.53
C LYS A 45 28.21 -3.02 1.99
N GLY A 46 28.13 -2.78 3.32
CA GLY A 46 27.26 -1.77 3.92
C GLY A 46 26.25 -2.33 4.92
N ALA A 47 25.40 -1.45 5.41
CA ALA A 47 24.28 -1.75 6.28
C ALA A 47 22.97 -1.54 5.52
N PHE A 48 21.98 -2.38 5.82
CA PHE A 48 20.71 -2.44 5.07
C PHE A 48 19.55 -2.53 6.04
N LYS A 49 18.43 -1.92 5.68
CA LYS A 49 17.22 -1.93 6.51
C LYS A 49 16.71 -3.35 6.76
N ILE A 50 16.15 -3.57 7.94
CA ILE A 50 15.50 -4.81 8.32
C ILE A 50 14.00 -4.62 8.21
N TYR A 51 13.31 -5.60 7.66
CA TYR A 51 11.85 -5.63 7.62
C TYR A 51 11.33 -6.46 8.79
N GLY A 52 10.69 -5.80 9.76
CA GLY A 52 10.13 -6.43 10.96
C GLY A 52 8.71 -6.95 10.73
N THR A 53 8.41 -8.14 11.23
CA THR A 53 7.10 -8.79 11.12
C THR A 53 6.35 -8.93 12.44
N GLY A 54 6.89 -8.40 13.52
CA GLY A 54 6.39 -8.58 14.89
C GLY A 54 5.23 -7.66 15.28
N LYS A 55 4.11 -7.73 14.58
CA LYS A 55 2.93 -6.86 14.74
C LYS A 55 2.33 -6.80 16.16
N GLY A 56 2.71 -7.69 17.07
CA GLY A 56 2.27 -7.66 18.47
C GLY A 56 3.07 -6.73 19.37
N ILE A 57 4.23 -6.25 18.91
CA ILE A 57 5.08 -5.26 19.58
C ILE A 57 5.44 -4.21 18.54
N SER A 58 5.00 -2.98 18.77
CA SER A 58 5.32 -1.88 17.88
C SER A 58 5.64 -0.61 18.67
N GLU A 59 6.51 0.21 18.15
CA GLU A 59 6.86 1.51 18.70
C GLU A 59 6.92 2.54 17.58
N LYS A 60 6.16 3.63 17.72
CA LYS A 60 6.05 4.71 16.71
C LYS A 60 5.66 4.19 15.32
N GLY A 61 4.73 3.24 15.27
CA GLY A 61 4.26 2.65 14.03
C GLY A 61 5.21 1.65 13.37
N ARG A 62 6.32 1.28 14.02
CA ARG A 62 7.31 0.33 13.53
C ARG A 62 7.21 -0.98 14.30
N ASP A 63 6.95 -2.08 13.60
CA ASP A 63 6.84 -3.40 14.19
C ASP A 63 8.19 -3.95 14.65
N ALA A 64 8.19 -4.75 15.71
CA ALA A 64 9.41 -5.43 16.15
C ALA A 64 9.96 -6.36 15.06
N VAL A 65 11.27 -6.46 15.02
CA VAL A 65 11.98 -7.44 14.19
C VAL A 65 12.03 -8.78 14.93
N LEU A 66 11.65 -9.84 14.24
CA LEU A 66 11.65 -11.21 14.78
C LEU A 66 12.72 -12.06 14.12
N ASP A 67 13.13 -13.11 14.81
CA ASP A 67 14.05 -14.13 14.30
C ASP A 67 13.63 -14.62 12.91
N GLY A 68 14.56 -14.62 11.95
CA GLY A 68 14.33 -14.97 10.56
C GLY A 68 13.79 -13.85 9.67
N ASP A 69 13.55 -12.64 10.19
CA ASP A 69 13.14 -11.51 9.37
C ASP A 69 14.21 -11.08 8.36
N PRO A 70 13.83 -10.63 7.15
CA PRO A 70 14.78 -10.33 6.10
C PRO A 70 15.51 -9.00 6.31
N VAL A 71 16.79 -9.00 5.98
CA VAL A 71 17.60 -7.79 5.77
C VAL A 71 17.56 -7.45 4.29
N LEU A 72 17.17 -6.23 3.96
CA LEU A 72 16.90 -5.77 2.59
C LEU A 72 18.19 -5.46 1.82
N CYS A 73 19.15 -6.35 1.83
CA CYS A 73 20.41 -6.20 1.11
C CYS A 73 20.35 -6.79 -0.32
N PRO A 74 21.15 -6.31 -1.26
CA PRO A 74 21.09 -6.72 -2.67
C PRO A 74 21.24 -8.23 -2.92
N CYS A 75 21.90 -8.97 -2.02
CA CYS A 75 22.03 -10.43 -2.20
C CYS A 75 20.74 -11.20 -1.91
N GLY A 76 19.74 -10.60 -1.27
CA GLY A 76 18.44 -11.23 -0.93
C GLY A 76 18.51 -12.42 0.02
N LYS A 77 19.71 -12.77 0.54
CA LYS A 77 19.94 -13.98 1.32
C LYS A 77 20.12 -13.73 2.82
N ASN A 78 20.20 -12.45 3.23
CA ASN A 78 20.49 -12.10 4.60
C ASN A 78 19.20 -12.05 5.44
N ARG A 79 19.23 -12.74 6.60
CA ARG A 79 18.15 -12.73 7.59
C ARG A 79 18.75 -12.49 8.96
N VAL A 80 17.99 -11.85 9.84
CA VAL A 80 18.39 -11.71 11.24
C VAL A 80 18.21 -13.04 11.97
N ILE A 81 19.07 -13.32 12.93
CA ILE A 81 19.05 -14.47 13.81
C ILE A 81 19.05 -13.96 15.23
N VAL A 82 18.14 -14.46 16.07
CA VAL A 82 18.17 -14.11 17.49
C VAL A 82 19.41 -14.73 18.15
N GLY A 83 20.12 -13.94 18.96
CA GLY A 83 21.26 -14.41 19.76
C GLY A 83 20.80 -15.12 21.03
N ASP A 84 21.76 -15.38 21.94
CA ASP A 84 21.52 -16.13 23.18
C ASP A 84 20.53 -15.44 24.12
N ASN A 85 19.81 -16.24 24.92
CA ASN A 85 18.89 -15.80 25.99
C ASN A 85 17.81 -14.77 25.58
N PRO A 86 17.01 -15.00 24.52
CA PRO A 86 15.90 -14.12 24.22
C PRO A 86 14.81 -14.22 25.28
N GLY A 87 14.36 -13.07 25.82
CA GLY A 87 13.29 -12.98 26.81
C GLY A 87 11.93 -12.62 26.20
N ILE A 88 11.91 -11.96 25.03
CA ILE A 88 10.69 -11.48 24.38
C ILE A 88 10.35 -12.37 23.19
N PHE A 89 9.14 -12.91 23.21
CA PHE A 89 8.64 -13.78 22.15
C PHE A 89 7.26 -13.34 21.70
N LEU A 90 7.03 -13.42 20.41
CA LEU A 90 5.73 -13.25 19.78
C LEU A 90 5.22 -14.56 19.19
N THR A 91 3.97 -14.89 19.48
CA THR A 91 3.29 -15.98 18.79
C THR A 91 2.67 -15.40 17.52
N THR A 92 3.30 -15.66 16.38
CA THR A 92 2.73 -15.31 15.08
C THR A 92 1.68 -16.35 14.74
N ASN A 93 0.41 -15.99 14.87
CA ASN A 93 -0.72 -16.86 14.54
C ASN A 93 -0.92 -16.92 13.01
N GLU A 94 0.04 -17.41 12.28
CA GLU A 94 -0.18 -17.75 10.87
C GLU A 94 -1.17 -18.92 10.72
N GLU A 95 -1.26 -19.81 11.72
CA GLU A 95 -2.24 -20.90 11.73
C GLU A 95 -3.64 -20.50 12.19
N SER A 96 -3.79 -19.45 12.98
CA SER A 96 -5.12 -19.05 13.49
C SER A 96 -6.00 -18.41 12.42
N ALA A 97 -5.45 -17.84 11.37
CA ALA A 97 -6.22 -17.35 10.22
C ALA A 97 -6.76 -18.50 9.35
N ILE A 98 -5.99 -19.60 9.27
CA ILE A 98 -6.37 -20.78 8.47
C ILE A 98 -7.40 -21.65 9.23
N VAL A 99 -7.26 -21.80 10.54
CA VAL A 99 -8.14 -22.67 11.35
C VAL A 99 -9.52 -22.03 11.61
N ARG A 100 -9.64 -20.71 11.64
CA ARG A 100 -10.97 -20.07 11.81
C ARG A 100 -11.81 -20.05 10.53
N VAL A 101 -11.21 -20.20 9.36
CA VAL A 101 -11.92 -20.39 8.08
C VAL A 101 -12.36 -21.86 7.91
N ALA A 102 -11.72 -22.83 8.60
CA ALA A 102 -12.05 -24.26 8.52
C ALA A 102 -13.23 -24.70 9.41
N ALA A 103 -13.77 -23.82 10.28
CA ALA A 103 -14.92 -24.14 11.14
C ALA A 103 -16.29 -23.77 10.56
N GLY A 104 -16.35 -23.26 9.33
CA GLY A 104 -17.57 -23.00 8.57
C GLY A 104 -17.59 -23.87 7.32
N SER A 105 -18.20 -25.03 7.43
CA SER A 105 -18.35 -25.99 6.32
C SER A 105 -18.94 -25.36 5.07
N PHE A 106 -18.17 -25.36 3.96
CA PHE A 106 -18.61 -25.79 2.64
C PHE A 106 -17.34 -25.95 1.79
N GLY A 107 -17.10 -27.19 1.37
CA GLY A 107 -15.94 -27.57 0.59
C GLY A 107 -15.96 -26.93 -0.81
N ILE A 108 -15.01 -26.09 -1.03
CA ILE A 108 -14.39 -25.90 -2.34
C ILE A 108 -12.89 -25.88 -2.05
N ALA A 109 -12.15 -26.83 -2.60
CA ALA A 109 -10.71 -26.79 -2.61
C ALA A 109 -10.27 -25.41 -3.10
N PRO A 110 -9.24 -24.77 -2.50
CA PRO A 110 -8.69 -23.58 -3.09
C PRO A 110 -8.05 -23.98 -4.41
N THR A 111 -8.75 -23.78 -5.50
CA THR A 111 -8.12 -23.53 -6.77
C THR A 111 -7.24 -22.33 -6.52
N LEU A 112 -5.93 -22.51 -6.65
CA LEU A 112 -4.97 -21.41 -6.70
C LEU A 112 -5.50 -20.43 -7.74
N ALA A 113 -6.08 -19.33 -7.28
CA ALA A 113 -6.42 -18.25 -8.17
C ALA A 113 -5.13 -17.80 -8.85
N PRO A 114 -5.13 -17.59 -10.17
CA PRO A 114 -3.97 -17.02 -10.85
C PRO A 114 -3.64 -15.72 -10.13
N SER A 115 -2.34 -15.52 -9.87
CA SER A 115 -1.84 -14.31 -9.21
C SER A 115 -2.49 -13.09 -9.85
N ALA A 116 -3.22 -12.32 -9.04
CA ALA A 116 -3.75 -11.07 -9.51
C ALA A 116 -2.55 -10.17 -9.78
N ARG A 117 -2.21 -9.98 -11.05
CA ARG A 117 -1.31 -8.92 -11.46
C ARG A 117 -1.88 -7.63 -10.90
N VAL A 118 -1.08 -6.93 -10.16
CA VAL A 118 -1.37 -5.53 -9.85
C VAL A 118 -1.36 -4.81 -11.16
N VAL A 119 -2.54 -4.44 -11.59
CA VAL A 119 -2.82 -3.87 -12.89
C VAL A 119 -2.03 -4.57 -13.97
N ASP A 120 -2.68 -5.49 -14.58
CA ASP A 120 -2.36 -5.77 -15.95
C ASP A 120 -2.50 -4.45 -16.73
N ALA A 121 -1.40 -3.67 -16.73
CA ALA A 121 -1.09 -3.03 -17.96
C ALA A 121 -0.95 -4.21 -18.89
N ASP A 122 -2.04 -4.57 -19.57
CA ASP A 122 -2.04 -5.52 -20.64
C ASP A 122 -0.75 -5.28 -21.43
N ASP A 123 0.08 -6.31 -21.60
CA ASP A 123 1.29 -6.23 -22.43
C ASP A 123 0.97 -5.96 -23.91
N SER A 124 -0.29 -5.78 -24.24
CA SER A 124 -0.75 -5.19 -25.49
C SER A 124 -0.68 -3.67 -25.38
N GLU A 125 -0.08 -2.99 -26.32
CA GLU A 125 -0.11 -1.54 -26.55
C GLU A 125 -1.54 -1.00 -26.30
N GLY A 126 -1.86 -0.79 -25.00
CA GLY A 126 -3.21 -0.60 -24.54
C GLY A 126 -3.62 0.84 -24.64
N THR A 127 -4.29 1.17 -25.70
CA THR A 127 -5.39 2.13 -25.61
C THR A 127 -6.39 1.56 -24.61
N TYR A 128 -6.39 2.11 -23.37
CA TYR A 128 -7.51 1.86 -22.46
C TYR A 128 -8.81 2.16 -23.22
N PRO A 129 -9.75 1.23 -23.29
CA PRO A 129 -10.99 1.50 -23.99
C PRO A 129 -11.64 2.71 -23.34
N ALA A 130 -12.04 3.68 -24.14
CA ALA A 130 -12.94 4.73 -23.68
C ALA A 130 -14.18 4.08 -23.06
N PRO A 131 -14.79 4.68 -22.01
CA PRO A 131 -16.02 4.14 -21.43
C PRO A 131 -17.03 3.96 -22.55
N VAL A 132 -17.42 2.71 -22.77
CA VAL A 132 -18.41 2.38 -23.79
C VAL A 132 -19.75 2.62 -23.16
N SER A 133 -20.41 3.73 -23.52
CA SER A 133 -21.86 3.79 -23.35
C SER A 133 -22.47 2.70 -24.23
N ASP A 134 -23.30 1.84 -23.64
CA ASP A 134 -24.05 0.91 -24.45
C ASP A 134 -24.90 1.68 -25.50
N ALA A 135 -25.30 1.01 -26.56
CA ALA A 135 -26.07 1.61 -27.65
C ALA A 135 -27.44 2.19 -27.23
N LYS A 136 -27.75 2.18 -25.92
CA LYS A 136 -28.97 2.69 -25.29
C LYS A 136 -28.76 3.86 -24.34
N GLY A 137 -27.51 4.38 -24.23
CA GLY A 137 -27.21 5.50 -23.32
C GLY A 137 -27.21 5.12 -21.83
N LYS A 138 -27.14 3.84 -21.50
CA LYS A 138 -26.99 3.38 -20.12
C LYS A 138 -25.52 3.50 -19.70
N THR A 139 -25.27 4.10 -18.54
CA THR A 139 -23.93 4.22 -17.98
C THR A 139 -23.37 2.82 -17.68
N ASP A 140 -22.12 2.59 -18.09
CA ASP A 140 -21.41 1.35 -17.77
C ASP A 140 -20.93 1.38 -16.32
N CYS A 141 -21.47 0.47 -15.49
CA CYS A 141 -21.09 0.29 -14.09
C CYS A 141 -20.29 -1.02 -13.87
N SER A 142 -19.73 -1.58 -14.94
CA SER A 142 -19.00 -2.87 -14.88
C SER A 142 -17.78 -2.83 -13.94
N TYR A 143 -17.20 -1.66 -13.69
CA TYR A 143 -16.12 -1.49 -12.71
C TYR A 143 -16.53 -1.85 -11.26
N LEU A 144 -17.83 -1.97 -10.98
CA LEU A 144 -18.36 -2.46 -9.72
C LEU A 144 -18.42 -3.99 -9.64
N ASP A 145 -18.04 -4.70 -10.69
CA ASP A 145 -18.02 -6.15 -10.69
C ASP A 145 -16.83 -6.66 -9.86
N GLY A 146 -17.12 -7.43 -8.83
CA GLY A 146 -16.12 -8.04 -7.96
C GLY A 146 -15.17 -9.04 -8.64
N SER A 147 -15.41 -9.38 -9.92
CA SER A 147 -14.48 -10.17 -10.74
C SER A 147 -13.29 -9.37 -11.28
N THR A 148 -13.32 -8.04 -11.22
CA THR A 148 -12.24 -7.19 -11.70
C THR A 148 -11.00 -7.32 -10.82
N ALA A 149 -9.81 -7.19 -11.42
CA ALA A 149 -8.56 -7.21 -10.68
C ALA A 149 -8.40 -5.98 -9.79
N ARG A 150 -8.83 -4.83 -10.29
CA ARG A 150 -8.83 -3.53 -9.63
C ARG A 150 -10.06 -2.72 -10.04
N ILE A 151 -10.48 -1.79 -9.16
CA ILE A 151 -11.58 -0.88 -9.46
C ILE A 151 -11.04 0.34 -10.21
N ASP A 152 -11.53 0.53 -11.44
CA ASP A 152 -11.31 1.73 -12.25
C ASP A 152 -12.66 2.24 -12.76
N ALA A 153 -13.12 3.35 -12.20
CA ALA A 153 -14.33 4.00 -12.63
C ALA A 153 -14.12 4.81 -13.93
N PRO A 154 -15.19 5.15 -14.67
CA PRO A 154 -15.12 6.14 -15.75
C PRO A 154 -14.46 7.45 -15.30
N ALA A 155 -13.71 8.12 -16.18
CA ALA A 155 -12.90 9.28 -15.84
C ALA A 155 -13.70 10.44 -15.24
N ASP A 156 -14.93 10.65 -15.68
CA ASP A 156 -15.85 11.67 -15.21
C ASP A 156 -16.46 11.39 -13.82
N PHE A 157 -16.24 10.19 -13.29
CA PHE A 157 -16.68 9.83 -11.93
C PHE A 157 -15.69 10.26 -10.86
N TYR A 158 -14.44 10.55 -11.22
CA TYR A 158 -13.46 11.15 -10.32
C TYR A 158 -13.70 12.66 -10.24
N LYS A 159 -14.23 13.11 -9.10
CA LYS A 159 -14.70 14.49 -8.91
C LYS A 159 -13.54 15.38 -8.50
N HIS A 160 -12.99 16.12 -9.45
CA HIS A 160 -11.92 17.10 -9.23
C HIS A 160 -12.48 18.40 -8.63
N VAL A 161 -12.79 18.37 -7.33
CA VAL A 161 -13.48 19.46 -6.62
C VAL A 161 -12.59 20.23 -5.64
N ASN A 162 -11.43 19.67 -5.25
CA ASN A 162 -10.54 20.36 -4.34
C ASN A 162 -9.78 21.48 -5.07
N SER A 163 -9.55 22.57 -4.35
CA SER A 163 -8.59 23.59 -4.79
C SER A 163 -7.17 23.11 -4.50
N VAL A 164 -6.41 22.81 -5.54
CA VAL A 164 -5.00 22.43 -5.43
C VAL A 164 -4.13 23.56 -5.96
N VAL A 165 -3.28 24.11 -5.10
CA VAL A 165 -2.33 25.17 -5.46
C VAL A 165 -0.92 24.62 -5.35
N VAL A 166 -0.15 24.67 -6.43
CA VAL A 166 1.23 24.19 -6.48
C VAL A 166 2.16 25.37 -6.72
N ARG A 167 3.19 25.51 -5.86
CA ARG A 167 4.23 26.53 -6.01
C ARG A 167 5.35 26.04 -6.93
N PRO A 168 6.14 26.96 -7.51
CA PRO A 168 7.33 26.59 -8.27
C PRO A 168 8.25 25.63 -7.49
N GLY A 169 8.79 24.64 -8.18
CA GLY A 169 9.63 23.62 -7.57
C GLY A 169 10.99 24.17 -7.11
N GLN A 170 11.51 23.60 -6.03
CA GLN A 170 12.83 23.89 -5.48
C GLN A 170 13.65 22.60 -5.37
N GLN A 171 14.93 22.66 -5.70
CA GLN A 171 15.80 21.50 -5.50
C GLN A 171 16.03 21.22 -4.02
N THR A 172 15.96 19.93 -3.66
CA THR A 172 16.19 19.44 -2.31
C THR A 172 16.80 18.03 -2.35
N THR A 173 17.17 17.52 -1.18
CA THR A 173 17.45 16.09 -0.99
C THR A 173 16.24 15.46 -0.34
N PHE A 174 15.77 14.33 -0.89
CA PHE A 174 14.62 13.59 -0.36
C PHE A 174 14.98 12.12 -0.20
N ASP A 175 14.53 11.50 0.90
CA ASP A 175 14.70 10.06 1.12
C ASP A 175 13.49 9.33 0.52
N PHE A 176 13.68 8.85 -0.71
CA PHE A 176 12.61 8.19 -1.46
C PHE A 176 12.27 6.83 -0.85
N PRO A 177 10.98 6.56 -0.55
CA PRO A 177 10.56 5.25 -0.07
C PRO A 177 11.07 4.11 -0.97
N GLY A 178 11.92 3.23 -0.43
CA GLY A 178 12.54 2.14 -1.18
C GLY A 178 13.69 2.53 -2.12
N GLY A 179 13.93 3.81 -2.38
CA GLY A 179 15.00 4.31 -3.25
C GLY A 179 16.20 4.91 -2.49
N GLY A 180 15.98 5.29 -1.22
CA GLY A 180 16.98 5.99 -0.42
C GLY A 180 17.14 7.47 -0.79
N PRO A 181 18.13 8.16 -0.21
CA PRO A 181 18.34 9.60 -0.42
C PRO A 181 18.74 9.91 -1.86
N GLY A 182 18.11 10.91 -2.44
CA GLY A 182 18.39 11.38 -3.80
C GLY A 182 18.04 12.84 -4.00
N VAL A 183 18.51 13.42 -5.09
CA VAL A 183 18.14 14.78 -5.51
C VAL A 183 16.71 14.78 -6.01
N ALA A 184 15.89 15.68 -5.48
CA ALA A 184 14.50 15.86 -5.84
C ALA A 184 14.19 17.31 -6.16
N THR A 185 13.12 17.53 -6.91
CA THR A 185 12.42 18.81 -6.94
C THR A 185 11.21 18.69 -6.01
N GLU A 186 11.17 19.51 -4.97
CA GLU A 186 10.04 19.65 -4.08
C GLU A 186 9.10 20.73 -4.61
N TYR A 187 7.85 20.39 -4.80
CA TYR A 187 6.77 21.28 -5.11
C TYR A 187 5.88 21.45 -3.87
N ALA A 188 6.01 22.58 -3.20
CA ALA A 188 5.12 22.90 -2.08
C ALA A 188 3.70 23.11 -2.63
N ALA A 189 2.80 22.20 -2.28
CA ALA A 189 1.40 22.27 -2.70
C ALA A 189 0.45 22.38 -1.51
N THR A 190 -0.77 22.79 -1.76
CA THR A 190 -1.87 22.76 -0.78
C THR A 190 -3.11 22.18 -1.42
N VAL A 191 -3.84 21.36 -0.64
CA VAL A 191 -5.17 20.85 -0.99
C VAL A 191 -6.17 21.48 -0.05
N ASN A 192 -7.04 22.36 -0.57
CA ASN A 192 -7.96 23.17 0.23
C ASN A 192 -7.25 23.89 1.42
N GLY A 193 -6.04 24.42 1.17
CA GLY A 193 -5.22 25.10 2.17
C GLY A 193 -4.38 24.20 3.08
N ARG A 194 -4.54 22.87 3.04
CA ARG A 194 -3.69 21.93 3.78
C ARG A 194 -2.40 21.63 2.99
N PRO A 195 -1.22 21.71 3.61
CA PRO A 195 0.04 21.43 2.91
C PRO A 195 0.15 19.95 2.54
N VAL A 196 0.51 19.71 1.28
CA VAL A 196 0.83 18.39 0.72
C VAL A 196 1.98 18.58 -0.27
N ASN A 197 3.20 18.20 0.11
CA ASN A 197 4.36 18.39 -0.76
C ASN A 197 4.47 17.26 -1.79
N ILE A 198 4.88 17.61 -3.03
CA ILE A 198 5.11 16.66 -4.11
C ILE A 198 6.61 16.61 -4.38
N TYR A 199 7.19 15.41 -4.31
CA TYR A 199 8.63 15.18 -4.55
C TYR A 199 8.81 14.44 -5.86
N VAL A 200 9.53 15.06 -6.78
CA VAL A 200 9.87 14.52 -8.10
C VAL A 200 11.37 14.25 -8.16
N PRO A 201 11.82 13.03 -8.48
CA PRO A 201 13.25 12.73 -8.55
C PRO A 201 13.92 13.47 -9.72
N ALA A 202 15.16 13.93 -9.53
CA ALA A 202 15.99 14.42 -10.61
C ALA A 202 16.43 13.30 -11.56
N GLN A 203 16.51 12.08 -11.04
CA GLN A 203 16.83 10.88 -11.82
C GLN A 203 15.59 10.41 -12.56
N ALA A 204 15.70 10.28 -13.89
CA ALA A 204 14.68 9.63 -14.70
C ALA A 204 14.58 8.12 -14.37
N PRO A 205 13.40 7.51 -14.52
CA PRO A 205 13.25 6.07 -14.40
C PRO A 205 14.10 5.35 -15.47
N LYS A 206 14.36 4.05 -15.24
CA LYS A 206 15.04 3.20 -16.22
C LYS A 206 14.31 3.24 -17.57
N GLN A 207 15.06 3.15 -18.67
CA GLN A 207 14.49 3.07 -20.02
C GLN A 207 13.43 1.95 -20.09
N GLY A 208 12.28 2.24 -20.69
CA GLY A 208 11.15 1.33 -20.78
C GLY A 208 10.24 1.31 -19.53
N TYR A 209 10.48 2.23 -18.58
CA TYR A 209 9.62 2.46 -17.42
C TYR A 209 9.11 3.89 -17.41
N GLY A 210 7.89 4.10 -16.96
CA GLY A 210 7.29 5.42 -16.76
C GLY A 210 6.83 5.66 -15.34
N VAL A 211 6.67 6.93 -15.00
CA VAL A 211 6.10 7.41 -13.74
C VAL A 211 5.11 8.54 -14.07
N PRO A 212 4.08 8.79 -13.25
CA PRO A 212 3.24 9.97 -13.42
C PRO A 212 4.06 11.24 -13.22
N GLY A 213 3.68 12.32 -13.87
CA GLY A 213 4.29 13.63 -13.68
C GLY A 213 3.70 14.39 -12.49
N GLN A 214 4.34 15.49 -12.12
CA GLN A 214 3.88 16.38 -11.04
C GLN A 214 2.46 16.93 -11.31
N GLN A 215 2.14 17.25 -12.57
CA GLN A 215 0.85 17.83 -12.94
C GLN A 215 -0.28 16.80 -12.79
N GLU A 216 -0.06 15.57 -13.20
CA GLU A 216 -1.01 14.47 -13.06
C GLU A 216 -1.26 14.15 -11.58
N ILE A 217 -0.22 14.17 -10.74
CA ILE A 217 -0.36 14.00 -9.29
C ILE A 217 -1.17 15.16 -8.69
N ALA A 218 -0.86 16.41 -9.06
CA ALA A 218 -1.62 17.57 -8.58
C ALA A 218 -3.10 17.48 -8.99
N LYS A 219 -3.35 17.02 -10.22
CA LYS A 219 -4.71 16.82 -10.72
C LYS A 219 -5.45 15.71 -9.94
N ALA A 220 -4.78 14.60 -9.63
CA ALA A 220 -5.37 13.53 -8.82
C ALA A 220 -5.73 13.98 -7.40
N LEU A 221 -4.93 14.88 -6.79
CA LEU A 221 -5.22 15.46 -5.47
C LEU A 221 -6.53 16.27 -5.47
N GLU A 222 -6.97 16.79 -6.61
CA GLU A 222 -8.26 17.45 -6.72
C GLU A 222 -9.44 16.51 -6.48
N ALA A 223 -9.26 15.19 -6.73
CA ALA A 223 -10.29 14.18 -6.58
C ALA A 223 -10.30 13.49 -5.21
N VAL A 224 -9.27 13.68 -4.37
CA VAL A 224 -9.14 13.01 -3.07
C VAL A 224 -10.13 13.59 -2.05
N PRO A 225 -10.98 12.78 -1.41
CA PRO A 225 -11.92 13.27 -0.40
C PRO A 225 -11.24 13.78 0.87
N PRO A 226 -11.84 14.76 1.58
CA PRO A 226 -11.25 15.35 2.79
C PRO A 226 -10.85 14.33 3.86
N GLN A 227 -11.63 13.28 4.02
CA GLN A 227 -11.37 12.19 4.98
C GLN A 227 -10.08 11.44 4.67
N GLN A 228 -9.72 11.34 3.38
CA GLN A 228 -8.55 10.60 2.93
C GLN A 228 -7.28 11.46 2.90
N TYR A 229 -7.37 12.77 2.58
CA TYR A 229 -6.16 13.61 2.55
C TYR A 229 -5.82 14.28 3.90
N LYS A 230 -6.64 14.10 4.95
CA LYS A 230 -6.38 14.77 6.25
C LYS A 230 -5.01 14.43 6.84
N ASP A 231 -4.53 13.20 6.63
CA ASP A 231 -3.25 12.69 7.11
C ASP A 231 -2.18 12.64 6.00
N LEU A 232 -2.55 13.01 4.77
CA LEU A 232 -1.62 13.08 3.65
C LEU A 232 -0.73 14.32 3.75
N LYS A 233 0.57 14.13 3.95
CA LYS A 233 1.56 15.22 4.05
C LYS A 233 2.39 15.37 2.78
N ARG A 234 2.55 14.29 2.03
CA ARG A 234 3.40 14.26 0.84
C ARG A 234 3.00 13.16 -0.15
N VAL A 235 3.34 13.42 -1.40
CA VAL A 235 3.34 12.43 -2.47
C VAL A 235 4.74 12.40 -3.07
N SER A 236 5.32 11.23 -3.27
CA SER A 236 6.62 11.07 -3.91
C SER A 236 6.53 10.23 -5.18
N ILE A 237 7.29 10.62 -6.18
CA ILE A 237 7.50 9.86 -7.40
C ILE A 237 8.89 9.24 -7.28
N ASN A 238 8.97 7.91 -7.24
CA ASN A 238 10.23 7.22 -7.01
C ASN A 238 11.00 7.01 -8.32
N PRO A 239 12.35 7.10 -8.30
CA PRO A 239 13.16 6.87 -9.50
C PRO A 239 13.36 5.39 -9.83
N VAL A 240 13.11 4.49 -8.87
CA VAL A 240 13.32 3.04 -8.95
C VAL A 240 12.10 2.27 -8.46
N ALA A 241 11.98 1.01 -8.87
CA ALA A 241 10.93 0.11 -8.39
C ALA A 241 11.00 -0.07 -6.87
N ASN A 242 9.89 -0.41 -6.25
CA ASN A 242 9.83 -0.62 -4.82
C ASN A 242 10.70 -1.81 -4.41
N LEU A 243 11.72 -1.56 -3.59
CA LEU A 243 12.62 -2.62 -3.11
C LEU A 243 11.89 -3.68 -2.26
N GLN A 244 10.71 -3.37 -1.73
CA GLN A 244 9.89 -4.31 -0.98
C GLN A 244 9.15 -5.30 -1.91
N ASP A 245 9.08 -5.07 -3.21
CA ASP A 245 8.44 -5.98 -4.16
C ASP A 245 9.02 -7.40 -4.08
N ALA A 246 10.31 -7.54 -3.86
CA ALA A 246 10.93 -8.84 -3.65
C ALA A 246 10.34 -9.65 -2.46
N ILE A 247 9.75 -8.96 -1.48
CA ILE A 247 9.06 -9.58 -0.34
C ILE A 247 7.67 -10.03 -0.79
N TRP A 248 6.95 -9.15 -1.46
CA TRP A 248 5.60 -9.42 -1.95
C TRP A 248 5.58 -10.51 -3.01
N GLN A 249 6.57 -10.52 -3.93
CA GLN A 249 6.78 -11.58 -4.91
C GLN A 249 6.87 -12.97 -4.24
N ARG A 250 7.63 -13.08 -3.16
CA ARG A 250 7.71 -14.32 -2.39
C ARG A 250 6.43 -14.64 -1.65
N LYS A 251 5.84 -13.64 -0.99
CA LYS A 251 4.61 -13.80 -0.19
C LYS A 251 3.42 -14.26 -1.03
N TYR A 252 3.30 -13.71 -2.23
CA TYR A 252 2.22 -14.04 -3.15
C TYR A 252 2.57 -15.15 -4.14
N ASN A 253 3.81 -15.66 -4.07
CA ASN A 253 4.37 -16.60 -5.05
C ASN A 253 4.22 -16.09 -6.50
N ASP A 254 4.45 -14.80 -6.68
CA ASP A 254 4.32 -14.07 -7.94
C ASP A 254 5.62 -13.31 -8.21
N PRO A 255 6.52 -13.86 -9.06
CA PRO A 255 7.80 -13.23 -9.35
C PRO A 255 7.67 -11.93 -10.17
N GLU A 256 6.54 -11.73 -10.83
CA GLU A 256 6.26 -10.55 -11.65
C GLU A 256 5.55 -9.43 -10.85
N PHE A 257 5.20 -9.69 -9.59
CA PHE A 257 4.56 -8.69 -8.74
C PHE A 257 5.41 -7.41 -8.68
N SER A 258 4.79 -6.27 -8.94
CA SER A 258 5.39 -4.95 -8.89
C SER A 258 4.39 -3.96 -8.28
N SER A 259 4.81 -3.24 -7.25
CA SER A 259 3.99 -2.16 -6.66
C SER A 259 4.01 -0.94 -7.56
N GLY A 260 2.84 -0.50 -8.03
CA GLY A 260 2.71 0.77 -8.76
C GLY A 260 2.70 1.98 -7.83
N ALA A 261 2.13 1.80 -6.65
CA ALA A 261 2.14 2.79 -5.59
C ALA A 261 2.08 2.11 -4.21
N THR A 262 2.34 2.85 -3.16
CA THR A 262 2.18 2.45 -1.76
C THR A 262 1.84 3.66 -0.91
N ALA A 263 1.18 3.46 0.24
CA ALA A 263 0.90 4.52 1.18
C ALA A 263 1.08 4.11 2.64
N SER A 264 1.50 5.07 3.46
CA SER A 264 1.45 5.03 4.92
C SER A 264 1.44 6.46 5.48
N ILE A 265 0.94 6.65 6.70
CA ILE A 265 0.90 7.98 7.35
C ILE A 265 2.31 8.59 7.45
N ASP A 266 3.33 7.75 7.70
CA ASP A 266 4.71 8.23 7.83
C ASP A 266 5.36 8.60 6.49
N GLN A 267 5.06 7.86 5.42
CA GLN A 267 5.69 8.03 4.11
C GLN A 267 4.86 8.86 3.12
N GLY A 268 3.57 9.02 3.39
CA GLY A 268 2.61 9.55 2.42
C GLY A 268 2.33 8.55 1.31
N VAL A 269 1.97 9.04 0.13
CA VAL A 269 1.77 8.21 -1.07
C VAL A 269 3.06 8.20 -1.90
N ALA A 270 3.50 7.03 -2.32
CA ALA A 270 4.70 6.82 -3.13
C ALA A 270 4.35 6.09 -4.42
N PHE A 271 4.58 6.73 -5.58
CA PHE A 271 4.46 6.11 -6.90
C PHE A 271 5.78 5.52 -7.35
N TYR A 272 5.75 4.37 -7.99
CA TYR A 272 6.93 3.65 -8.48
C TYR A 272 6.90 3.50 -10.00
N PRO A 273 8.07 3.32 -10.66
CA PRO A 273 8.13 3.15 -12.10
C PRO A 273 7.46 1.88 -12.59
N TRP A 274 6.68 2.00 -13.66
CA TRP A 274 5.97 0.91 -14.32
C TRP A 274 6.65 0.54 -15.63
N LYS A 275 6.86 -0.76 -15.81
CA LYS A 275 7.42 -1.32 -17.06
C LYS A 275 6.38 -1.23 -18.18
N GLY A 276 6.84 -0.80 -19.37
CA GLY A 276 5.99 -0.74 -20.56
C GLY A 276 5.06 0.48 -20.63
N VAL A 277 4.96 1.29 -19.58
CA VAL A 277 4.08 2.47 -19.53
C VAL A 277 4.91 3.73 -19.77
N SER A 278 4.56 4.51 -20.78
CA SER A 278 5.18 5.81 -21.07
C SER A 278 4.29 6.99 -20.67
N THR A 279 2.98 6.79 -20.65
CA THR A 279 1.98 7.80 -20.27
C THR A 279 0.92 7.17 -19.40
N PHE A 280 0.48 7.90 -18.37
CA PHE A 280 -0.56 7.45 -17.46
C PHE A 280 -1.86 8.19 -17.78
N PRO A 281 -2.95 7.50 -18.15
CA PRO A 281 -4.26 8.12 -18.21
C PRO A 281 -4.62 8.73 -16.85
N GLN A 282 -5.14 9.97 -16.82
CA GLN A 282 -5.43 10.65 -15.56
C GLN A 282 -6.35 9.83 -14.64
N ARG A 283 -7.39 9.17 -15.19
CA ARG A 283 -8.31 8.32 -14.41
C ARG A 283 -7.59 7.24 -13.62
N TYR A 284 -6.50 6.71 -14.19
CA TYR A 284 -5.70 5.68 -13.54
C TYR A 284 -4.94 6.25 -12.32
N ILE A 285 -4.40 7.46 -12.45
CA ILE A 285 -3.72 8.15 -11.34
C ILE A 285 -4.73 8.56 -10.28
N ASP A 286 -5.93 8.99 -10.68
CA ASP A 286 -7.04 9.31 -9.78
C ASP A 286 -7.46 8.07 -8.97
N SER A 287 -7.68 6.94 -9.66
CA SER A 287 -8.01 5.66 -9.04
C SER A 287 -6.92 5.21 -8.06
N THR A 288 -5.64 5.26 -8.48
CA THR A 288 -4.51 4.92 -7.62
C THR A 288 -4.45 5.84 -6.40
N MET A 289 -4.61 7.15 -6.60
CA MET A 289 -4.57 8.12 -5.50
C MET A 289 -5.70 7.90 -4.50
N LEU A 290 -6.92 7.59 -4.96
CA LEU A 290 -8.05 7.27 -4.06
C LEU A 290 -7.80 5.96 -3.30
N HIS A 291 -7.23 4.95 -3.94
CA HIS A 291 -6.86 3.69 -3.31
C HIS A 291 -5.80 3.92 -2.23
N GLU A 292 -4.67 4.54 -2.58
CA GLU A 292 -3.55 4.75 -1.65
C GLU A 292 -3.93 5.67 -0.48
N THR A 293 -4.69 6.74 -0.72
CA THR A 293 -5.20 7.57 0.36
C THR A 293 -6.27 6.87 1.19
N GLY A 294 -6.94 5.85 0.64
CA GLY A 294 -7.78 4.91 1.38
C GLY A 294 -6.99 4.15 2.45
N HIS A 295 -5.75 3.74 2.16
CA HIS A 295 -4.86 3.15 3.17
C HIS A 295 -4.54 4.13 4.30
N LEU A 296 -4.23 5.40 3.99
CA LEU A 296 -4.00 6.42 5.02
C LEU A 296 -5.24 6.60 5.90
N TRP A 297 -6.42 6.61 5.29
CA TRP A 297 -7.67 6.75 6.02
C TRP A 297 -7.92 5.56 6.96
N SER A 298 -7.73 4.32 6.48
CA SER A 298 -7.87 3.13 7.32
C SER A 298 -6.83 3.07 8.44
N GLU A 299 -5.57 3.43 8.16
CA GLU A 299 -4.50 3.47 9.16
C GLU A 299 -4.82 4.43 10.30
N GLY A 300 -5.26 5.65 9.99
CA GLY A 300 -5.69 6.64 10.97
C GLY A 300 -6.95 6.23 11.73
N LEU A 301 -7.93 5.64 11.03
CA LEU A 301 -9.21 5.24 11.60
C LEU A 301 -9.07 4.03 12.54
N TRP A 302 -8.22 3.08 12.18
CA TRP A 302 -8.04 1.81 12.90
C TRP A 302 -7.05 1.89 14.06
N SER A 303 -6.57 3.08 14.40
CA SER A 303 -6.06 3.37 15.74
C SER A 303 -7.12 3.06 16.82
N ASP A 304 -8.41 3.10 16.44
CA ASP A 304 -9.54 2.59 17.19
C ASP A 304 -9.88 1.15 16.73
N PRO A 305 -9.63 0.12 17.57
CA PRO A 305 -9.89 -1.28 17.21
C PRO A 305 -11.37 -1.58 16.93
N GLU A 306 -12.30 -0.79 17.50
CA GLU A 306 -13.74 -0.97 17.28
C GLU A 306 -14.10 -0.63 15.85
N LYS A 307 -13.58 0.47 15.31
CA LYS A 307 -13.80 0.85 13.91
C LYS A 307 -13.25 -0.18 12.93
N LYS A 308 -12.13 -0.82 13.27
CA LYS A 308 -11.61 -1.93 12.48
C LYS A 308 -12.53 -3.14 12.50
N ARG A 309 -13.09 -3.49 13.66
CA ARG A 309 -14.08 -4.58 13.78
C ARG A 309 -15.34 -4.29 12.99
N GLU A 310 -15.91 -3.07 13.13
CA GLU A 310 -17.08 -2.64 12.36
C GLU A 310 -16.83 -2.79 10.84
N TRP A 311 -15.62 -2.46 10.37
CA TRP A 311 -15.27 -2.70 8.98
C TRP A 311 -15.24 -4.19 8.62
N GLN A 312 -14.61 -5.03 9.46
CA GLN A 312 -14.57 -6.47 9.24
C GLN A 312 -15.98 -7.09 9.22
N ASP A 313 -16.89 -6.59 10.06
CA ASP A 313 -18.29 -7.01 10.07
C ASP A 313 -19.03 -6.58 8.78
N ALA A 314 -18.74 -5.37 8.27
CA ALA A 314 -19.29 -4.91 7.01
C ALA A 314 -18.79 -5.78 5.83
N VAL A 315 -17.50 -6.11 5.81
CA VAL A 315 -16.91 -7.01 4.81
C VAL A 315 -17.56 -8.39 4.85
N ALA A 316 -17.77 -8.94 6.05
CA ALA A 316 -18.38 -10.26 6.22
C ALA A 316 -19.88 -10.28 5.85
N SER A 317 -20.55 -9.13 5.94
CA SER A 317 -21.98 -8.99 5.63
C SER A 317 -22.25 -8.91 4.14
N ASP A 318 -21.34 -8.35 3.34
CA ASP A 318 -21.45 -8.29 1.90
C ASP A 318 -21.06 -9.64 1.26
N ARG A 319 -21.79 -10.05 0.23
CA ARG A 319 -21.60 -11.36 -0.39
C ARG A 319 -20.36 -11.45 -1.28
N GLN A 320 -19.80 -10.33 -1.68
CA GLN A 320 -18.67 -10.23 -2.59
C GLN A 320 -17.75 -9.08 -2.21
N ALA A 321 -16.51 -9.14 -2.64
CA ALA A 321 -15.56 -8.04 -2.55
C ALA A 321 -15.65 -7.15 -3.81
N PRO A 322 -15.28 -5.86 -3.72
CA PRO A 322 -15.37 -4.93 -4.85
C PRO A 322 -14.35 -5.23 -5.97
N SER A 323 -13.32 -6.02 -5.68
CA SER A 323 -12.36 -6.50 -6.68
C SER A 323 -11.68 -7.79 -6.21
N GLN A 324 -10.97 -8.46 -7.10
CA GLN A 324 -10.09 -9.58 -6.72
C GLN A 324 -8.93 -9.10 -5.83
N TYR A 325 -8.49 -7.87 -6.02
CA TYR A 325 -7.42 -7.29 -5.21
C TYR A 325 -7.87 -7.03 -3.76
N ALA A 326 -9.10 -6.61 -3.55
CA ALA A 326 -9.72 -6.45 -2.23
C ALA A 326 -9.67 -7.75 -1.39
N GLN A 327 -9.75 -8.91 -2.04
CA GLN A 327 -9.73 -10.20 -1.34
C GLN A 327 -8.38 -10.57 -0.73
N LYS A 328 -7.30 -9.84 -1.03
CA LYS A 328 -5.96 -10.14 -0.50
C LYS A 328 -5.85 -9.96 1.01
N ASN A 329 -6.43 -8.91 1.54
CA ASN A 329 -6.47 -8.64 2.98
C ASN A 329 -7.44 -7.49 3.30
N VAL A 330 -7.70 -7.27 4.59
CA VAL A 330 -8.67 -6.28 5.09
C VAL A 330 -8.29 -4.83 4.76
N THR A 331 -7.01 -4.52 4.60
CA THR A 331 -6.54 -3.17 4.25
C THR A 331 -6.74 -2.88 2.77
N GLU A 332 -6.47 -3.86 1.91
CA GLU A 332 -6.76 -3.75 0.48
C GLU A 332 -8.27 -3.68 0.23
N ASP A 333 -9.06 -4.47 0.96
CA ASP A 333 -10.52 -4.38 0.86
C ASP A 333 -11.02 -2.97 1.21
N PHE A 334 -10.48 -2.35 2.27
CA PHE A 334 -10.86 -0.98 2.61
C PHE A 334 -10.47 0.02 1.53
N ALA A 335 -9.24 -0.05 1.01
CA ALA A 335 -8.73 0.88 0.00
C ALA A 335 -9.51 0.77 -1.33
N GLU A 336 -9.74 -0.45 -1.81
CA GLU A 336 -10.56 -0.73 -3.01
C GLU A 336 -12.01 -0.27 -2.80
N SER A 337 -12.57 -0.55 -1.63
CA SER A 337 -13.94 -0.14 -1.31
C SER A 337 -14.08 1.38 -1.16
N ALA A 338 -13.06 2.07 -0.64
CA ALA A 338 -13.04 3.54 -0.58
C ALA A 338 -12.99 4.15 -1.98
N ASN A 339 -12.14 3.60 -2.86
CA ASN A 339 -12.10 3.99 -4.27
C ASN A 339 -13.48 3.79 -4.94
N MET A 340 -14.08 2.62 -4.79
CA MET A 340 -15.42 2.31 -5.30
C MET A 340 -16.48 3.28 -4.75
N TYR A 341 -16.51 3.50 -3.44
CA TYR A 341 -17.50 4.35 -2.79
C TYR A 341 -17.43 5.79 -3.33
N TRP A 342 -16.23 6.39 -3.36
CA TRP A 342 -16.08 7.78 -3.77
C TRP A 342 -16.26 7.98 -5.27
N SER A 343 -15.84 7.03 -6.10
CA SER A 343 -16.04 7.11 -7.54
C SER A 343 -17.49 6.85 -7.96
N SER A 344 -18.28 6.08 -7.20
CA SER A 344 -19.68 5.82 -7.53
C SER A 344 -20.68 6.80 -6.91
N LYS A 345 -20.38 7.33 -5.72
CA LYS A 345 -21.28 8.22 -4.97
C LYS A 345 -21.68 9.46 -5.76
N GLY A 346 -22.99 9.70 -5.90
CA GLY A 346 -23.57 10.80 -6.67
C GLY A 346 -23.39 10.64 -8.19
N THR A 347 -23.15 9.44 -8.68
CA THR A 347 -23.14 9.07 -10.09
C THR A 347 -24.30 8.14 -10.41
N PRO A 348 -24.59 7.84 -11.70
CA PRO A 348 -25.61 6.85 -12.06
C PRO A 348 -25.34 5.44 -11.51
N CYS A 349 -24.09 5.13 -11.13
CA CYS A 349 -23.70 3.82 -10.60
C CYS A 349 -23.82 3.69 -9.07
N GLU A 350 -24.19 4.75 -8.34
CA GLU A 350 -24.31 4.66 -6.90
C GLU A 350 -25.35 3.63 -6.42
N THR A 351 -26.50 3.57 -7.08
CA THR A 351 -27.55 2.60 -6.72
C THR A 351 -27.04 1.17 -6.88
N GLU A 352 -26.38 0.86 -7.99
CA GLU A 352 -25.82 -0.46 -8.24
C GLU A 352 -24.71 -0.80 -7.19
N GLY A 353 -23.85 0.18 -6.86
CA GLY A 353 -22.84 0.00 -5.82
C GLY A 353 -23.45 -0.33 -4.45
N ARG A 354 -24.52 0.37 -4.07
CA ARG A 354 -25.26 0.13 -2.83
C ARG A 354 -25.96 -1.22 -2.79
N ASP A 355 -26.50 -1.65 -3.92
CA ASP A 355 -27.17 -2.96 -4.02
C ASP A 355 -26.15 -4.12 -3.94
N ARG A 356 -24.98 -3.95 -4.51
CA ARG A 356 -23.92 -4.97 -4.50
C ARG A 356 -23.17 -5.01 -3.17
N TYR A 357 -22.93 -3.84 -2.53
CA TYR A 357 -22.07 -3.67 -1.34
C TYR A 357 -22.76 -2.88 -0.23
N PRO A 358 -23.96 -3.27 0.22
CA PRO A 358 -24.80 -2.47 1.11
C PRO A 358 -24.12 -2.19 2.47
N ALA A 359 -23.40 -3.15 3.03
CA ALA A 359 -22.75 -2.98 4.34
C ALA A 359 -21.53 -2.06 4.24
N ARG A 360 -20.70 -2.19 3.20
CA ARG A 360 -19.58 -1.27 2.96
C ARG A 360 -20.05 0.16 2.72
N PHE A 361 -21.09 0.37 1.92
CA PHE A 361 -21.67 1.70 1.72
C PHE A 361 -22.20 2.30 3.02
N THR A 362 -22.92 1.52 3.82
CA THR A 362 -23.42 1.96 5.12
C THR A 362 -22.29 2.37 6.06
N TYR A 363 -21.21 1.60 6.08
CA TYR A 363 -20.03 1.92 6.88
C TYR A 363 -19.40 3.25 6.43
N PHE A 364 -19.16 3.42 5.11
CA PHE A 364 -18.59 4.65 4.59
C PHE A 364 -19.51 5.87 4.79
N ASP A 365 -20.83 5.73 4.65
CA ASP A 365 -21.78 6.79 4.96
C ASP A 365 -21.69 7.24 6.43
N LYS A 366 -21.43 6.30 7.35
CA LYS A 366 -21.22 6.59 8.77
C LYS A 366 -19.94 7.37 9.05
N ILE A 367 -18.82 6.95 8.46
CA ILE A 367 -17.49 7.52 8.75
C ILE A 367 -17.12 8.73 7.88
N SER A 368 -17.92 9.06 6.88
CA SER A 368 -17.70 10.19 5.96
C SER A 368 -18.40 11.48 6.40
N ARG A 369 -19.15 11.43 7.51
CA ARG A 369 -19.90 12.58 8.06
C ARG A 369 -19.02 13.58 8.79
#